data_81cd5a99f20ba09310a37400b6c3c67b
#
_entry.id   81cd5a99f20ba09310a37400b6c3c67b
#
_cell.length_a   1.000
_cell.length_b   1.000
_cell.length_c   1.000
_cell.angle_alpha   90.00
_cell.angle_beta   90.00
_cell.angle_gamma   90.00
#
_symmetry.space_group_name_H-M   'P 1'
#
loop_
_entity.id
_entity.type
_entity.pdbx_description
1 polymer ?
#
loop_
_entity_poly.entity_id
_entity_poly.type
_entity_poly.pdbx_seq_one_letter_code
_entity_poly.pdbx_strand_id
1 'polypeptide(L)'
;MKTKKKSIIDVYPTIYSIDLVVANRYTTIEQINKRFETVEHKDFTDSDCIAWTNVGYNKKTKNAVIIVKYCRDSDVVGVNKKYDLINTCSHEAVHACMFIYSKIGEDVYKNDSNELLAYLVGWITECIYKTLTK
;
A
#
# COMPACT_ATOMS: atom_id res chain seq x y z
N MET A 1 -27.15 -12.18 9.52
CA MET A 1 -25.85 -12.88 9.36
C MET A 1 -24.72 -11.88 9.40
N LYS A 2 -23.80 -12.04 10.33
CA LYS A 2 -22.55 -11.26 10.32
C LYS A 2 -21.65 -11.83 9.21
N THR A 3 -21.36 -11.05 8.18
CA THR A 3 -20.36 -11.39 7.17
C THR A 3 -19.00 -11.60 7.87
N LYS A 4 -18.44 -12.77 7.70
CA LYS A 4 -17.14 -13.10 8.27
C LYS A 4 -16.06 -12.18 7.65
N LYS A 5 -15.43 -11.37 8.49
CA LYS A 5 -14.35 -10.47 8.10
C LYS A 5 -13.16 -11.27 7.58
N LYS A 6 -12.86 -11.11 6.30
CA LYS A 6 -11.86 -11.93 5.61
C LYS A 6 -10.56 -11.17 5.41
N SER A 7 -9.44 -11.82 5.73
CA SER A 7 -8.11 -11.35 5.33
C SER A 7 -7.98 -11.35 3.81
N ILE A 8 -7.50 -10.24 3.25
CA ILE A 8 -7.26 -10.06 1.81
C ILE A 8 -5.86 -9.50 1.61
N ILE A 9 -5.10 -10.17 0.77
CA ILE A 9 -3.82 -9.69 0.23
C ILE A 9 -3.92 -9.75 -1.27
N ASP A 10 -3.98 -8.60 -1.92
CA ASP A 10 -3.98 -8.50 -3.38
C ASP A 10 -2.61 -8.07 -3.90
N VAL A 11 -2.21 -8.65 -5.01
CA VAL A 11 -0.96 -8.33 -5.70
C VAL A 11 -1.28 -7.73 -7.06
N TYR A 12 -0.75 -6.53 -7.31
CA TYR A 12 -0.95 -5.79 -8.55
C TYR A 12 0.42 -5.62 -9.23
N PRO A 13 0.66 -6.32 -10.35
CA PRO A 13 1.91 -6.16 -11.08
C PRO A 13 2.05 -4.76 -11.67
N THR A 14 3.22 -4.16 -11.56
CA THR A 14 3.55 -2.93 -12.28
C THR A 14 4.40 -3.24 -13.50
N ILE A 15 4.53 -2.26 -14.40
CA ILE A 15 5.39 -2.38 -15.58
C ILE A 15 6.89 -2.39 -15.24
N TYR A 16 7.25 -2.13 -13.97
CA TYR A 16 8.64 -1.98 -13.53
C TYR A 16 9.22 -3.23 -12.88
N SER A 17 8.56 -4.37 -13.00
CA SER A 17 8.93 -5.62 -12.29
C SER A 17 8.95 -5.47 -10.77
N ILE A 18 8.16 -4.57 -10.26
CA ILE A 18 7.91 -4.34 -8.84
C ILE A 18 6.41 -4.55 -8.63
N ASP A 19 6.03 -5.48 -7.76
CA ASP A 19 4.62 -5.70 -7.48
C ASP A 19 4.15 -4.78 -6.35
N LEU A 20 2.95 -4.23 -6.53
CA LEU A 20 2.21 -3.56 -5.46
C LEU A 20 1.40 -4.61 -4.70
N VAL A 21 1.64 -4.71 -3.42
CA VAL A 21 0.92 -5.63 -2.52
C VAL A 21 0.05 -4.80 -1.59
N VAL A 22 -1.25 -5.09 -1.56
CA VAL A 22 -2.19 -4.39 -0.68
C VAL A 22 -2.84 -5.39 0.27
N ALA A 23 -2.72 -5.14 1.56
CA ALA A 23 -3.29 -5.95 2.61
C ALA A 23 -4.35 -5.16 3.39
N ASN A 24 -5.52 -5.75 3.58
CA ASN A 24 -6.60 -5.12 4.31
C ASN A 24 -6.40 -5.18 5.83
N ARG A 25 -7.29 -4.53 6.59
CA ARG A 25 -7.20 -4.45 8.05
C ARG A 25 -7.29 -5.80 8.78
N TYR A 26 -7.89 -6.80 8.14
CA TYR A 26 -8.07 -8.13 8.72
C TYR A 26 -6.89 -9.07 8.44
N THR A 27 -5.93 -8.63 7.66
CA THR A 27 -4.69 -9.36 7.39
C THR A 27 -3.70 -9.12 8.52
N THR A 28 -3.15 -10.19 9.08
CA THR A 28 -2.13 -10.09 10.11
C THR A 28 -0.74 -9.87 9.52
N ILE A 29 0.17 -9.30 10.31
CA ILE A 29 1.59 -9.16 9.92
C ILE A 29 2.20 -10.54 9.67
N GLU A 30 1.82 -11.56 10.44
CA GLU A 30 2.28 -12.94 10.22
C GLU A 30 1.90 -13.47 8.85
N GLN A 31 0.66 -13.19 8.38
CA GLN A 31 0.22 -13.57 7.04
C GLN A 31 1.04 -12.88 5.95
N ILE A 32 1.37 -11.61 6.14
CA ILE A 32 2.25 -10.86 5.23
C ILE A 32 3.65 -11.47 5.24
N ASN A 33 4.22 -11.72 6.41
CA ASN A 33 5.58 -12.23 6.58
C ASN A 33 5.78 -13.65 6.06
N LYS A 34 4.72 -14.43 5.90
CA LYS A 34 4.79 -15.74 5.24
C LYS A 34 5.14 -15.64 3.76
N ARG A 35 4.76 -14.56 3.10
CA ARG A 35 4.91 -14.38 1.65
C ARG A 35 5.97 -13.36 1.27
N PHE A 36 6.16 -12.36 2.13
CA PHE A 36 7.00 -11.21 1.82
C PHE A 36 7.95 -10.92 2.98
N GLU A 37 9.14 -10.43 2.64
CA GLU A 37 10.09 -9.93 3.61
C GLU A 37 10.24 -8.42 3.44
N THR A 38 10.14 -7.68 4.53
CA THR A 38 10.30 -6.23 4.55
C THR A 38 11.74 -5.84 4.80
N VAL A 39 12.21 -4.81 4.12
CA VAL A 39 13.60 -4.32 4.23
C VAL A 39 13.81 -3.52 5.51
N GLU A 40 12.78 -2.84 6.00
CA GLU A 40 12.85 -2.08 7.22
C GLU A 40 12.15 -2.81 8.37
N HIS A 41 12.95 -3.26 9.33
CA HIS A 41 12.44 -3.72 10.62
C HIS A 41 12.08 -2.51 11.47
N LYS A 42 10.91 -1.97 11.29
CA LYS A 42 10.31 -1.16 12.34
C LYS A 42 9.26 -2.04 13.00
N ASP A 43 9.29 -2.08 14.32
CA ASP A 43 8.27 -2.71 15.14
C ASP A 43 6.96 -1.91 15.04
N PHE A 44 6.42 -1.81 13.81
CA PHE A 44 5.10 -1.26 13.61
C PHE A 44 4.08 -2.27 14.10
N THR A 45 3.51 -1.98 15.26
CA THR A 45 2.29 -2.67 15.66
C THR A 45 1.11 -2.04 14.90
N ASP A 46 0.12 -2.84 14.55
CA ASP A 46 -1.11 -2.37 13.89
C ASP A 46 -1.87 -1.29 14.69
N SER A 47 -1.49 -1.07 15.96
CA SER A 47 -2.08 -0.04 16.81
C SER A 47 -1.50 1.36 16.61
N ASP A 48 -0.32 1.49 16.01
CA ASP A 48 0.44 2.74 15.97
C ASP A 48 0.08 3.64 14.80
N CYS A 49 -0.53 3.10 13.76
CA CYS A 49 -0.87 3.86 12.55
C CYS A 49 -2.17 3.37 11.90
N ILE A 50 -2.74 4.24 11.06
CA ILE A 50 -3.94 3.91 10.26
C ILE A 50 -3.57 2.98 9.12
N ALA A 51 -2.46 3.28 8.46
CA ALA A 51 -1.90 2.48 7.37
C ALA A 51 -0.40 2.73 7.28
N TRP A 52 0.31 1.82 6.63
CA TRP A 52 1.73 2.01 6.34
C TRP A 52 2.09 1.44 4.96
N THR A 53 3.14 1.99 4.39
CA THR A 53 3.74 1.53 3.14
C THR A 53 5.21 1.21 3.36
N ASN A 54 5.65 0.06 2.88
CA ASN A 54 7.02 -0.38 3.06
C ASN A 54 7.54 -1.13 1.83
N VAL A 55 8.85 -1.21 1.72
CA VAL A 55 9.55 -1.95 0.66
C VAL A 55 9.91 -3.34 1.17
N GLY A 56 9.83 -4.30 0.29
CA GLY A 56 10.23 -5.65 0.60
C GLY A 56 10.49 -6.46 -0.65
N TYR A 57 10.46 -7.76 -0.51
CA TYR A 57 10.54 -8.68 -1.64
C TYR A 57 9.68 -9.92 -1.41
N ASN A 58 9.24 -10.51 -2.51
CA ASN A 58 8.51 -11.77 -2.49
C ASN A 58 9.50 -12.90 -2.16
N LYS A 59 9.22 -13.65 -1.10
CA LYS A 59 10.11 -14.75 -0.65
C LYS A 59 10.30 -15.83 -1.69
N LYS A 60 9.27 -16.10 -2.50
CA LYS A 60 9.29 -17.12 -3.51
C LYS A 60 9.98 -16.68 -4.80
N THR A 61 9.63 -15.52 -5.33
CA THR A 61 10.13 -15.00 -6.60
C THR A 61 11.39 -14.16 -6.48
N LYS A 62 11.67 -13.62 -5.28
CA LYS A 62 12.72 -12.65 -4.97
C LYS A 62 12.52 -11.28 -5.64
N ASN A 63 11.39 -11.06 -6.29
CA ASN A 63 11.07 -9.77 -6.89
C ASN A 63 10.78 -8.72 -5.81
N ALA A 64 11.18 -7.49 -6.07
CA ALA A 64 10.87 -6.35 -5.21
C ALA A 64 9.35 -6.13 -5.14
N VAL A 65 8.87 -5.77 -3.98
CA VAL A 65 7.46 -5.42 -3.75
C VAL A 65 7.36 -4.13 -2.97
N ILE A 66 6.26 -3.42 -3.16
CA ILE A 66 5.83 -2.34 -2.27
C ILE A 66 4.59 -2.84 -1.55
N ILE A 67 4.62 -2.84 -0.24
CA ILE A 67 3.53 -3.35 0.59
C ILE A 67 2.79 -2.19 1.22
N VAL A 68 1.49 -2.12 0.98
CA VAL A 68 0.57 -1.19 1.64
C VAL A 68 -0.31 -2.01 2.58
N LYS A 69 -0.27 -1.71 3.86
CA LYS A 69 -1.08 -2.34 4.89
C LYS A 69 -2.03 -1.32 5.50
N TYR A 70 -3.32 -1.60 5.42
CA TYR A 70 -4.35 -0.86 6.14
C TYR A 70 -4.55 -1.50 7.51
N CYS A 71 -4.48 -0.70 8.57
CA CYS A 71 -4.48 -1.21 9.94
C CYS A 71 -5.80 -0.95 10.65
N ARG A 72 -6.31 0.28 10.61
CA ARG A 72 -7.53 0.68 11.29
C ARG A 72 -8.13 1.96 10.72
N ASP A 73 -9.39 2.20 11.02
CA ASP A 73 -10.04 3.47 10.69
C ASP A 73 -9.44 4.63 11.51
N SER A 74 -9.54 5.83 10.97
CA SER A 74 -9.16 7.06 11.67
C SER A 74 -10.04 7.27 12.91
N ASP A 75 -9.42 7.79 14.00
CA ASP A 75 -10.10 8.15 15.23
C ASP A 75 -10.77 9.54 15.17
N VAL A 76 -10.67 10.24 14.05
CA VAL A 76 -11.21 11.60 13.91
C VAL A 76 -12.74 11.54 13.92
N VAL A 77 -13.34 12.17 14.94
CA VAL A 77 -14.80 12.24 15.11
C VAL A 77 -15.41 13.24 14.11
N GLY A 78 -16.54 12.87 13.50
CA GLY A 78 -17.26 13.74 12.57
C GLY A 78 -16.77 13.71 11.14
N VAL A 79 -15.75 12.93 10.81
CA VAL A 79 -15.27 12.73 9.45
C VAL A 79 -16.10 11.64 8.75
N ASN A 80 -16.47 11.90 7.49
CA ASN A 80 -17.09 10.87 6.66
C ASN A 80 -16.06 9.77 6.38
N LYS A 81 -16.35 8.55 6.83
CA LYS A 81 -15.43 7.41 6.72
C LYS A 81 -15.03 7.07 5.28
N LYS A 82 -15.92 7.28 4.33
CA LYS A 82 -15.62 7.05 2.91
C LYS A 82 -14.55 8.02 2.40
N TYR A 83 -14.67 9.29 2.72
CA TYR A 83 -13.69 10.30 2.32
C TYR A 83 -12.35 10.11 3.04
N ASP A 84 -12.41 9.74 4.30
CA ASP A 84 -11.21 9.41 5.08
C ASP A 84 -10.46 8.21 4.49
N LEU A 85 -11.19 7.18 4.06
CA LEU A 85 -10.60 6.02 3.37
C LEU A 85 -9.94 6.42 2.04
N ILE A 86 -10.61 7.24 1.23
CA ILE A 86 -10.06 7.74 -0.03
C ILE A 86 -8.77 8.53 0.23
N ASN A 87 -8.79 9.40 1.24
CA ASN A 87 -7.63 10.17 1.64
C ASN A 87 -6.46 9.28 2.06
N THR A 88 -6.71 8.25 2.85
CA THR A 88 -5.70 7.26 3.25
C THR A 88 -5.13 6.53 2.03
N CYS A 89 -5.97 6.12 1.10
CA CYS A 89 -5.53 5.46 -0.14
C CYS A 89 -4.57 6.35 -0.95
N SER A 90 -4.90 7.61 -1.11
CA SER A 90 -4.04 8.55 -1.85
C SER A 90 -2.73 8.86 -1.10
N HIS A 91 -2.81 8.98 0.22
CA HIS A 91 -1.63 9.19 1.07
C HIS A 91 -0.62 8.04 0.93
N GLU A 92 -1.09 6.81 1.07
CA GLU A 92 -0.23 5.62 0.92
C GLU A 92 0.24 5.43 -0.52
N ALA A 93 -0.58 5.82 -1.50
CA ALA A 93 -0.19 5.76 -2.92
C ALA A 93 1.01 6.67 -3.23
N VAL A 94 1.10 7.84 -2.60
CA VAL A 94 2.26 8.73 -2.76
C VAL A 94 3.52 8.07 -2.20
N HIS A 95 3.45 7.48 -1.01
CA HIS A 95 4.58 6.73 -0.45
C HIS A 95 5.01 5.59 -1.37
N ALA A 96 4.07 4.80 -1.87
CA ALA A 96 4.35 3.69 -2.77
C ALA A 96 5.03 4.18 -4.07
N CYS A 97 4.54 5.27 -4.63
CA CYS A 97 5.09 5.87 -5.84
C CYS A 97 6.53 6.35 -5.64
N MET A 98 6.81 6.98 -4.50
CA MET A 98 8.16 7.43 -4.15
C MET A 98 9.13 6.26 -4.01
N PHE A 99 8.70 5.16 -3.41
CA PHE A 99 9.50 3.94 -3.34
C PHE A 99 9.80 3.34 -4.72
N ILE A 100 8.80 3.29 -5.61
CA ILE A 100 8.99 2.82 -6.99
C ILE A 100 9.99 3.71 -7.71
N TYR A 101 9.84 5.02 -7.63
CA TYR A 101 10.76 5.98 -8.25
C TYR A 101 12.20 5.80 -7.76
N SER A 102 12.37 5.64 -6.46
CA SER A 102 13.68 5.36 -5.87
C SER A 102 14.31 4.09 -6.45
N LYS A 103 13.53 3.04 -6.63
CA LYS A 103 14.02 1.75 -7.15
C LYS A 103 14.36 1.79 -8.63
N ILE A 104 13.63 2.53 -9.44
CA ILE A 104 13.90 2.65 -10.89
C ILE A 104 14.87 3.79 -11.23
N GLY A 105 15.31 4.55 -10.24
CA GLY A 105 16.25 5.66 -10.44
C GLY A 105 15.62 6.90 -11.06
N GLU A 106 14.30 7.06 -10.96
CA GLU A 106 13.59 8.23 -11.48
C GLU A 106 13.58 9.37 -10.45
N ASP A 107 13.61 10.60 -10.96
CA ASP A 107 13.55 11.82 -10.17
C ASP A 107 12.17 12.47 -10.30
N VAL A 108 11.57 12.79 -9.16
CA VAL A 108 10.27 13.47 -9.08
C VAL A 108 10.30 14.84 -9.79
N TYR A 109 11.45 15.49 -9.80
CA TYR A 109 11.62 16.85 -10.34
C TYR A 109 12.04 16.89 -11.82
N LYS A 110 12.21 15.74 -12.45
CA LYS A 110 12.86 15.65 -13.77
C LYS A 110 11.97 16.09 -14.94
N ASN A 111 10.65 16.11 -14.76
CA ASN A 111 9.66 16.47 -15.77
C ASN A 111 8.81 17.66 -15.31
N ASP A 112 8.58 18.61 -16.19
CA ASP A 112 7.87 19.88 -15.87
C ASP A 112 6.45 19.63 -15.33
N SER A 113 5.72 18.63 -15.84
CA SER A 113 4.35 18.31 -15.39
C SER A 113 4.28 17.06 -14.52
N ASN A 114 5.34 16.26 -14.51
CA ASN A 114 5.42 15.00 -13.78
C ASN A 114 4.22 14.06 -14.03
N GLU A 115 3.82 13.92 -15.27
CA GLU A 115 2.65 13.14 -15.68
C GLU A 115 2.77 11.66 -15.29
N LEU A 116 3.95 11.07 -15.39
CA LEU A 116 4.18 9.68 -14.98
C LEU A 116 3.85 9.49 -13.48
N LEU A 117 4.32 10.39 -12.64
CA LEU A 117 4.02 10.38 -11.21
C LEU A 117 2.52 10.47 -10.96
N ALA A 118 1.84 11.40 -11.63
CA ALA A 118 0.41 11.62 -11.50
C ALA A 118 -0.39 10.37 -11.88
N TYR A 119 -0.08 9.74 -13.02
CA TYR A 119 -0.72 8.50 -13.46
C TYR A 119 -0.47 7.36 -12.49
N LEU A 120 0.76 7.21 -12.01
CA LEU A 120 1.14 6.14 -11.10
C LEU A 120 0.44 6.28 -9.75
N VAL A 121 0.40 7.49 -9.17
CA VAL A 121 -0.32 7.77 -7.93
C VAL A 121 -1.81 7.47 -8.09
N GLY A 122 -2.42 7.88 -9.18
CA GLY A 122 -3.84 7.62 -9.47
C GLY A 122 -4.13 6.13 -9.55
N TRP A 123 -3.33 5.38 -10.30
CA TRP A 123 -3.49 3.94 -10.45
C TRP A 123 -3.29 3.18 -9.12
N ILE A 124 -2.26 3.53 -8.35
CA ILE A 124 -2.00 2.91 -7.05
C ILE A 124 -3.14 3.21 -6.08
N THR A 125 -3.64 4.45 -6.06
CA THR A 125 -4.81 4.84 -5.24
C THR A 125 -6.01 3.94 -5.57
N GLU A 126 -6.28 3.72 -6.84
CA GLU A 126 -7.37 2.84 -7.31
C GLU A 126 -7.15 1.40 -6.82
N CYS A 127 -5.95 0.85 -6.97
CA CYS A 127 -5.62 -0.49 -6.52
C CYS A 127 -5.86 -0.66 -5.01
N ILE A 128 -5.38 0.29 -4.22
CA ILE A 128 -5.57 0.26 -2.76
C ILE A 128 -7.06 0.31 -2.41
N TYR A 129 -7.79 1.24 -3.01
CA TYR A 129 -9.22 1.39 -2.77
C TYR A 129 -10.01 0.12 -3.14
N LYS A 130 -9.71 -0.49 -4.28
CA LYS A 130 -10.33 -1.76 -4.71
C LYS A 130 -10.13 -2.88 -3.68
N THR A 131 -8.92 -3.05 -3.17
CA THR A 131 -8.62 -4.07 -2.17
C THR A 131 -9.36 -3.80 -0.86
N LEU A 132 -9.34 -2.56 -0.38
CA LEU A 132 -9.91 -2.20 0.92
C LEU A 132 -11.44 -2.18 0.93
N THR A 133 -12.07 -2.12 -0.23
CA THR A 133 -13.55 -2.10 -0.37
C THR A 133 -14.14 -3.43 -0.84
N LYS A 134 -13.37 -4.48 -0.88
CA LYS A 134 -13.86 -5.84 -1.17
C LYS A 134 -14.73 -6.41 -0.07
#